data_fb44633be48e9ffc6962f225ba56560a
#
_entry.id   fb44633be48e9ffc6962f225ba56560a
#
_cell.length_a   1.000
_cell.length_b   1.000
_cell.length_c   1.000
_cell.angle_alpha   90.00
_cell.angle_beta   90.00
_cell.angle_gamma   90.00
#
_symmetry.space_group_name_H-M   'P 1'
#
loop_
_entity.id
_entity.type
_entity.pdbx_description
1 polymer ?
#
loop_
_entity_poly.entity_id
_entity_poly.type
_entity_poly.pdbx_seq_one_letter_code
_entity_poly.pdbx_strand_id
1 'polypeptide(L)'
;YQPINYVAPYRPTVPGTPKEKFAANMEAIRTLKEVEQRVARGMAPANEDEQMILAQYSGWGGLADAFDPNKSSWSQEYRDLKAILTESEYLAARSSTLTAYFTPPEVIHTMYRALERMGVRGGNILEPSMGTGAFFAHKPSSFDLHSAKLYGVELDELTGRIARQLYQKARIQITGFEKADLPDSFFDCAVGNVPFGDFSVSDRAYDKLHFRIHDYFLAKTIDKVRTGGIIAMITTSGTMDKKSDTVRKYIAARCDLIGAVRLPNTTFKQNAGTEAVADILFLQKRDRLVERDEAWLHIGQTEDGIPINQYFVDHPEMVCGTIKIVSGPYGPTPTCEPSSEGTLEEQMDRAMSHLSATLTKPEIAIEAAEEQDADVIEADPDVRNFSYTLKDGKIYFRTNSVMKEMRLGATADNRVRQLIALRDTVRDLLQAQQDHLPDAEIHRLQTQLKKQYDTYTHAHGLINSRGSALAFQDDSSYYLLCSLEDVDENGKLKGLSDMFTKRTIRSAKPADRADTASDALALSIGEKACVDMPYMMQLTGK
;
A
#
# COMPACT_ATOMS: atom_id res chain seq x y z
N TYR A 1 -8.79 -28.61 5.40
CA TYR A 1 -9.34 -27.27 5.25
C TYR A 1 -8.82 -26.61 3.97
N GLN A 2 -9.71 -26.07 3.15
CA GLN A 2 -9.36 -25.29 1.96
C GLN A 2 -9.68 -23.81 2.18
N PRO A 3 -8.74 -22.88 1.92
CA PRO A 3 -8.99 -21.45 2.03
C PRO A 3 -10.09 -21.00 1.07
N ILE A 4 -10.95 -20.10 1.54
CA ILE A 4 -12.03 -19.49 0.75
C ILE A 4 -11.94 -17.96 0.81
N ASN A 5 -12.32 -17.32 -0.29
CA ASN A 5 -12.50 -15.87 -0.34
C ASN A 5 -14.00 -15.55 -0.41
N TYR A 6 -14.40 -14.59 0.40
CA TYR A 6 -15.77 -14.07 0.35
C TYR A 6 -16.05 -13.38 -0.98
N VAL A 7 -17.25 -13.61 -1.50
CA VAL A 7 -17.77 -12.93 -2.69
C VAL A 7 -19.07 -12.24 -2.32
N ALA A 8 -19.10 -10.93 -2.46
CA ALA A 8 -20.31 -10.15 -2.16
C ALA A 8 -21.37 -10.34 -3.26
N PRO A 9 -22.67 -10.32 -2.89
CA PRO A 9 -23.71 -10.16 -3.88
C PRO A 9 -23.56 -8.83 -4.62
N TYR A 10 -24.01 -8.75 -5.86
CA TYR A 10 -23.88 -7.54 -6.70
C TYR A 10 -24.46 -6.29 -5.99
N ARG A 11 -25.59 -6.45 -5.32
CA ARG A 11 -26.23 -5.43 -4.47
C ARG A 11 -26.36 -5.95 -3.05
N PRO A 12 -25.37 -5.75 -2.19
CA PRO A 12 -25.44 -6.22 -0.82
C PRO A 12 -26.51 -5.47 -0.02
N THR A 13 -27.15 -6.17 0.90
CA THR A 13 -28.02 -5.55 1.90
C THR A 13 -27.15 -4.85 2.95
N VAL A 14 -27.40 -3.57 3.17
CA VAL A 14 -26.67 -2.75 4.13
C VAL A 14 -27.60 -2.39 5.30
N PRO A 15 -27.14 -2.44 6.56
CA PRO A 15 -27.92 -1.96 7.71
C PRO A 15 -28.38 -0.50 7.50
N GLY A 16 -29.67 -0.23 7.67
CA GLY A 16 -30.27 1.05 7.33
C GLY A 16 -30.17 2.12 8.41
N THR A 17 -30.13 1.72 9.70
CA THR A 17 -30.09 2.63 10.85
C THR A 17 -28.77 2.52 11.61
N PRO A 18 -28.36 3.57 12.35
CA PRO A 18 -27.18 3.50 13.21
C PRO A 18 -27.22 2.33 14.22
N LYS A 19 -28.38 2.04 14.79
CA LYS A 19 -28.54 0.92 15.72
C LYS A 19 -28.39 -0.44 15.04
N GLU A 20 -28.92 -0.61 13.84
CA GLU A 20 -28.75 -1.82 13.03
C GLU A 20 -27.29 -2.01 12.62
N LYS A 21 -26.62 -0.93 12.22
CA LYS A 21 -25.19 -0.93 11.89
C LYS A 21 -24.36 -1.34 13.11
N PHE A 22 -24.65 -0.78 14.27
CA PHE A 22 -24.00 -1.15 15.53
C PHE A 22 -24.18 -2.63 15.85
N ALA A 23 -25.42 -3.14 15.78
CA ALA A 23 -25.73 -4.54 16.05
C ALA A 23 -24.98 -5.48 15.09
N ALA A 24 -24.92 -5.16 13.80
CA ALA A 24 -24.18 -5.93 12.81
C ALA A 24 -22.67 -5.95 13.09
N ASN A 25 -22.10 -4.81 13.48
CA ASN A 25 -20.69 -4.72 13.89
C ASN A 25 -20.40 -5.59 15.11
N MET A 26 -21.28 -5.58 16.10
CA MET A 26 -21.12 -6.37 17.32
C MET A 26 -21.17 -7.87 17.04
N GLU A 27 -22.08 -8.31 16.18
CA GLU A 27 -22.19 -9.71 15.78
C GLU A 27 -20.95 -10.16 15.00
N ALA A 28 -20.45 -9.32 14.09
CA ALA A 28 -19.21 -9.58 13.36
C ALA A 28 -18.01 -9.71 14.29
N ILE A 29 -17.90 -8.85 15.30
CA ILE A 29 -16.80 -8.91 16.27
C ILE A 29 -16.87 -10.17 17.14
N ARG A 30 -18.06 -10.56 17.62
CA ARG A 30 -18.24 -11.81 18.35
C ARG A 30 -17.84 -13.02 17.52
N THR A 31 -18.31 -13.06 16.28
CA THR A 31 -17.94 -14.13 15.32
C THR A 31 -16.45 -14.17 15.08
N LEU A 32 -15.81 -13.00 14.87
CA LEU A 32 -14.36 -12.93 14.70
C LEU A 32 -13.61 -13.53 15.89
N LYS A 33 -13.96 -13.13 17.10
CA LYS A 33 -13.27 -13.61 18.31
C LYS A 33 -13.47 -15.11 18.55
N GLU A 34 -14.64 -15.65 18.25
CA GLU A 34 -14.91 -17.10 18.30
C GLU A 34 -14.08 -17.85 17.26
N VAL A 35 -14.03 -17.35 16.02
CA VAL A 35 -13.22 -17.94 14.95
C VAL A 35 -11.73 -17.92 15.32
N GLU A 36 -11.22 -16.79 15.82
CA GLU A 36 -9.82 -16.66 16.22
C GLU A 36 -9.44 -17.62 17.36
N GLN A 37 -10.31 -17.80 18.35
CA GLN A 37 -10.10 -18.79 19.40
C GLN A 37 -10.07 -20.22 18.87
N ARG A 38 -10.90 -20.52 17.89
CA ARG A 38 -10.94 -21.80 17.20
C ARG A 38 -9.67 -22.04 16.38
N VAL A 39 -9.24 -21.05 15.63
CA VAL A 39 -7.99 -21.10 14.83
C VAL A 39 -6.76 -21.26 15.73
N ALA A 40 -6.73 -20.58 16.88
CA ALA A 40 -5.64 -20.73 17.86
C ALA A 40 -5.49 -22.16 18.41
N ARG A 41 -6.58 -22.96 18.33
CA ARG A 41 -6.58 -24.40 18.68
C ARG A 41 -6.28 -25.31 17.50
N GLY A 42 -5.84 -24.77 16.37
CA GLY A 42 -5.51 -25.51 15.15
C GLY A 42 -6.70 -25.96 14.31
N MET A 43 -7.88 -25.38 14.55
CA MET A 43 -9.10 -25.67 13.78
C MET A 43 -9.30 -24.68 12.64
N ALA A 44 -10.32 -24.92 11.80
CA ALA A 44 -10.58 -24.16 10.59
C ALA A 44 -10.91 -22.67 10.86
N PRO A 45 -10.51 -21.75 9.96
CA PRO A 45 -10.93 -20.35 9.99
C PRO A 45 -12.41 -20.21 9.61
N ALA A 46 -12.88 -18.99 9.36
CA ALA A 46 -14.26 -18.71 9.05
C ALA A 46 -14.77 -19.51 7.85
N ASN A 47 -15.93 -20.11 8.00
CA ASN A 47 -16.69 -20.74 6.91
C ASN A 47 -17.55 -19.69 6.17
N GLU A 48 -18.27 -20.11 5.13
CA GLU A 48 -19.08 -19.21 4.30
C GLU A 48 -20.15 -18.46 5.11
N ASP A 49 -20.85 -19.13 6.05
CA ASP A 49 -21.88 -18.50 6.88
C ASP A 49 -21.27 -17.47 7.82
N GLU A 50 -20.15 -17.78 8.44
CA GLU A 50 -19.41 -16.85 9.29
C GLU A 50 -18.84 -15.67 8.48
N GLN A 51 -18.39 -15.90 7.25
CA GLN A 51 -17.97 -14.83 6.36
C GLN A 51 -19.12 -13.88 5.99
N MET A 52 -20.34 -14.39 5.82
CA MET A 52 -21.52 -13.54 5.61
C MET A 52 -21.78 -12.62 6.80
N ILE A 53 -21.60 -13.09 8.02
CA ILE A 53 -21.73 -12.27 9.24
C ILE A 53 -20.59 -11.25 9.31
N LEU A 54 -19.36 -11.67 9.11
CA LEU A 54 -18.18 -10.81 9.13
C LEU A 54 -18.24 -9.69 8.08
N ALA A 55 -18.80 -9.99 6.91
CA ALA A 55 -18.96 -9.03 5.82
C ALA A 55 -19.96 -7.89 6.14
N GLN A 56 -20.78 -8.03 7.17
CA GLN A 56 -21.67 -6.97 7.65
C GLN A 56 -20.96 -5.93 8.51
N TYR A 57 -19.71 -6.17 8.90
CA TYR A 57 -18.92 -5.17 9.60
C TYR A 57 -18.62 -3.99 8.68
N SER A 58 -19.01 -2.80 9.09
CA SER A 58 -18.88 -1.57 8.29
C SER A 58 -18.09 -0.47 9.00
N GLY A 59 -17.44 -0.78 10.12
CA GLY A 59 -16.70 0.20 10.91
C GLY A 59 -17.61 1.13 11.72
N TRP A 60 -17.04 2.21 12.22
CA TRP A 60 -17.66 3.05 13.24
C TRP A 60 -18.04 4.45 12.75
N GLY A 61 -17.89 4.72 11.46
CA GLY A 61 -18.32 6.00 10.88
C GLY A 61 -19.79 6.28 11.16
N GLY A 62 -20.09 7.45 11.69
CA GLY A 62 -21.45 7.85 12.09
C GLY A 62 -21.97 7.22 13.38
N LEU A 63 -21.15 6.46 14.12
CA LEU A 63 -21.52 5.80 15.39
C LEU A 63 -20.85 6.42 16.62
N ALA A 64 -20.50 7.70 16.57
CA ALA A 64 -19.85 8.40 17.69
C ALA A 64 -20.65 8.32 19.00
N ASP A 65 -21.96 8.31 18.93
CA ASP A 65 -22.85 8.21 20.09
C ASP A 65 -22.67 6.91 20.90
N ALA A 66 -22.26 5.83 20.27
CA ALA A 66 -21.97 4.56 20.95
C ALA A 66 -20.74 4.63 21.86
N PHE A 67 -19.86 5.63 21.65
CA PHE A 67 -18.63 5.87 22.41
C PHE A 67 -18.78 6.98 23.46
N ASP A 68 -19.97 7.58 23.57
CA ASP A 68 -20.26 8.64 24.53
C ASP A 68 -20.92 8.07 25.80
N PRO A 69 -20.22 8.07 26.95
CA PRO A 69 -20.79 7.55 28.21
C PRO A 69 -21.99 8.35 28.72
N ASN A 70 -22.18 9.60 28.25
CA ASN A 70 -23.25 10.50 28.66
C ASN A 70 -24.50 10.42 27.77
N LYS A 71 -24.43 9.67 26.67
CA LYS A 71 -25.55 9.50 25.75
C LYS A 71 -26.49 8.40 26.24
N SER A 72 -27.55 8.77 26.97
CA SER A 72 -28.46 7.82 27.60
C SER A 72 -29.12 6.85 26.63
N SER A 73 -29.47 7.30 25.42
CA SER A 73 -30.06 6.46 24.36
C SER A 73 -29.10 5.41 23.78
N TRP A 74 -27.79 5.50 24.10
CA TRP A 74 -26.75 4.57 23.66
C TRP A 74 -26.00 3.91 24.83
N SER A 75 -26.57 3.97 26.03
CA SER A 75 -25.88 3.50 27.24
C SER A 75 -25.63 1.97 27.23
N GLN A 76 -26.56 1.19 26.66
CA GLN A 76 -26.34 -0.25 26.54
C GLN A 76 -25.26 -0.57 25.54
N GLU A 77 -25.27 0.07 24.39
CA GLU A 77 -24.26 -0.10 23.34
C GLU A 77 -22.87 0.29 23.82
N TYR A 78 -22.77 1.37 24.59
CA TYR A 78 -21.51 1.78 25.23
C TYR A 78 -20.96 0.67 26.15
N ARG A 79 -21.81 0.08 27.01
CA ARG A 79 -21.41 -1.04 27.89
C ARG A 79 -21.00 -2.27 27.10
N ASP A 80 -21.75 -2.62 26.06
CA ASP A 80 -21.48 -3.78 25.23
C ASP A 80 -20.14 -3.65 24.49
N LEU A 81 -19.82 -2.45 23.97
CA LEU A 81 -18.51 -2.15 23.38
C LEU A 81 -17.37 -2.34 24.37
N LYS A 82 -17.51 -1.75 25.56
CA LYS A 82 -16.49 -1.87 26.63
C LYS A 82 -16.28 -3.31 27.10
N ALA A 83 -17.31 -4.15 27.01
CA ALA A 83 -17.25 -5.54 27.41
C ALA A 83 -16.54 -6.43 26.37
N ILE A 84 -16.70 -6.14 25.08
CA ILE A 84 -16.19 -7.00 23.99
C ILE A 84 -14.84 -6.55 23.44
N LEU A 85 -14.57 -5.25 23.37
CA LEU A 85 -13.33 -4.70 22.84
C LEU A 85 -12.25 -4.63 23.91
N THR A 86 -11.02 -4.93 23.53
CA THR A 86 -9.84 -4.55 24.32
C THR A 86 -9.74 -3.03 24.36
N GLU A 87 -8.95 -2.47 25.28
CA GLU A 87 -8.78 -1.03 25.37
C GLU A 87 -8.20 -0.42 24.10
N SER A 88 -7.19 -1.07 23.50
CA SER A 88 -6.61 -0.64 22.24
C SER A 88 -7.59 -0.70 21.07
N GLU A 89 -8.40 -1.76 20.99
CA GLU A 89 -9.48 -1.89 20.00
C GLU A 89 -10.55 -0.78 20.18
N TYR A 90 -10.91 -0.50 21.42
CA TYR A 90 -11.88 0.55 21.74
C TYR A 90 -11.37 1.94 21.34
N LEU A 91 -10.12 2.29 21.68
CA LEU A 91 -9.54 3.58 21.33
C LEU A 91 -9.39 3.76 19.82
N ALA A 92 -8.97 2.71 19.11
CA ALA A 92 -8.88 2.71 17.64
C ALA A 92 -10.27 2.89 17.01
N ALA A 93 -11.28 2.16 17.47
CA ALA A 93 -12.65 2.28 17.01
C ALA A 93 -13.22 3.69 17.23
N ARG A 94 -13.03 4.24 18.43
CA ARG A 94 -13.45 5.60 18.77
C ARG A 94 -12.82 6.65 17.85
N SER A 95 -11.52 6.54 17.56
CA SER A 95 -10.82 7.49 16.68
C SER A 95 -11.28 7.41 15.23
N SER A 96 -11.81 6.27 14.80
CA SER A 96 -12.27 6.04 13.43
C SER A 96 -13.70 6.53 13.14
N THR A 97 -14.44 7.02 14.16
CA THR A 97 -15.83 7.45 13.99
C THR A 97 -16.03 8.61 13.02
N LEU A 98 -14.97 9.39 12.78
CA LEU A 98 -14.99 10.56 11.88
C LEU A 98 -14.36 10.31 10.53
N THR A 99 -13.64 9.20 10.33
CA THR A 99 -12.73 9.02 9.17
C THR A 99 -13.01 7.78 8.32
N ALA A 100 -13.95 6.94 8.71
CA ALA A 100 -14.26 5.72 7.96
C ALA A 100 -15.14 6.00 6.74
N TYR A 101 -14.57 5.88 5.54
CA TYR A 101 -15.28 5.99 4.27
C TYR A 101 -15.52 4.60 3.67
N PHE A 102 -16.77 4.33 3.32
CA PHE A 102 -17.17 3.13 2.61
C PHE A 102 -17.35 3.41 1.12
N THR A 103 -16.73 2.61 0.26
CA THR A 103 -16.87 2.79 -1.19
C THR A 103 -18.13 2.06 -1.68
N PRO A 104 -19.07 2.78 -2.33
CA PRO A 104 -20.29 2.15 -2.83
C PRO A 104 -19.98 1.05 -3.86
N PRO A 105 -20.71 -0.09 -3.84
CA PRO A 105 -20.51 -1.19 -4.78
C PRO A 105 -20.60 -0.78 -6.25
N GLU A 106 -21.51 0.11 -6.62
CA GLU A 106 -21.65 0.61 -7.98
C GLU A 106 -20.38 1.33 -8.49
N VAL A 107 -19.68 2.05 -7.62
CA VAL A 107 -18.39 2.68 -7.96
C VAL A 107 -17.34 1.60 -8.23
N ILE A 108 -17.26 0.60 -7.38
CA ILE A 108 -16.30 -0.50 -7.52
C ILE A 108 -16.56 -1.28 -8.81
N HIS A 109 -17.81 -1.61 -9.10
CA HIS A 109 -18.20 -2.36 -10.30
C HIS A 109 -17.81 -1.62 -11.58
N THR A 110 -18.06 -0.30 -11.63
CA THR A 110 -17.71 0.50 -12.82
C THR A 110 -16.21 0.59 -13.02
N MET A 111 -15.44 0.73 -11.93
CA MET A 111 -13.98 0.72 -12.00
C MET A 111 -13.45 -0.60 -12.56
N TYR A 112 -13.96 -1.73 -12.09
CA TYR A 112 -13.56 -3.04 -12.60
C TYR A 112 -13.96 -3.27 -14.06
N ARG A 113 -15.14 -2.81 -14.49
CA ARG A 113 -15.53 -2.88 -15.90
C ARG A 113 -14.55 -2.12 -16.79
N ALA A 114 -14.12 -0.94 -16.37
CA ALA A 114 -13.09 -0.19 -17.08
C ALA A 114 -11.76 -0.92 -17.12
N LEU A 115 -11.32 -1.47 -15.99
CA LEU A 115 -10.08 -2.25 -15.90
C LEU A 115 -10.12 -3.51 -16.76
N GLU A 116 -11.23 -4.23 -16.80
CA GLU A 116 -11.39 -5.41 -17.69
C GLU A 116 -11.27 -5.03 -19.16
N ARG A 117 -11.84 -3.89 -19.59
CA ARG A 117 -11.67 -3.39 -20.97
C ARG A 117 -10.21 -3.05 -21.28
N MET A 118 -9.42 -2.65 -20.28
CA MET A 118 -7.98 -2.42 -20.42
C MET A 118 -7.15 -3.70 -20.38
N GLY A 119 -7.78 -4.86 -20.19
CA GLY A 119 -7.10 -6.15 -20.14
C GLY A 119 -6.68 -6.61 -18.75
N VAL A 120 -7.07 -5.91 -17.68
CA VAL A 120 -6.82 -6.35 -16.30
C VAL A 120 -7.82 -7.43 -15.92
N ARG A 121 -7.38 -8.69 -15.85
CA ARG A 121 -8.22 -9.86 -15.53
C ARG A 121 -7.60 -10.80 -14.52
N GLY A 122 -6.37 -10.54 -14.11
CA GLY A 122 -5.60 -11.40 -13.22
C GLY A 122 -4.28 -10.76 -12.85
N GLY A 123 -3.32 -11.58 -12.46
CA GLY A 123 -2.01 -11.15 -12.00
C GLY A 123 -2.00 -10.73 -10.53
N ASN A 124 -1.03 -9.93 -10.15
CA ASN A 124 -0.85 -9.45 -8.79
C ASN A 124 -1.58 -8.13 -8.60
N ILE A 125 -2.58 -8.13 -7.73
CA ILE A 125 -3.46 -6.98 -7.49
C ILE A 125 -3.21 -6.45 -6.07
N LEU A 126 -2.92 -5.15 -5.96
CA LEU A 126 -2.69 -4.46 -4.70
C LEU A 126 -3.87 -3.57 -4.31
N GLU A 127 -4.31 -3.66 -3.07
CA GLU A 127 -5.19 -2.70 -2.42
C GLU A 127 -4.51 -2.15 -1.16
N PRO A 128 -3.96 -0.92 -1.21
CA PRO A 128 -3.07 -0.41 -0.16
C PRO A 128 -3.77 0.14 1.07
N SER A 129 -5.09 0.30 1.04
CA SER A 129 -5.92 0.73 2.18
C SER A 129 -7.28 0.02 2.12
N MET A 130 -7.23 -1.30 2.34
CA MET A 130 -8.29 -2.19 1.90
C MET A 130 -9.58 -2.14 2.75
N GLY A 131 -9.54 -1.61 3.96
CA GLY A 131 -10.68 -1.72 4.86
C GLY A 131 -11.04 -3.18 5.11
N THR A 132 -12.31 -3.49 5.06
CA THR A 132 -12.81 -4.88 5.08
C THR A 132 -12.72 -5.58 3.73
N GLY A 133 -12.15 -4.95 2.72
CA GLY A 133 -11.86 -5.56 1.42
C GLY A 133 -13.02 -5.48 0.41
N ALA A 134 -13.75 -4.38 0.34
CA ALA A 134 -14.85 -4.22 -0.61
C ALA A 134 -14.39 -4.41 -2.07
N PHE A 135 -13.20 -3.95 -2.45
CA PHE A 135 -12.63 -4.19 -3.77
C PHE A 135 -12.33 -5.67 -4.02
N PHE A 136 -12.00 -6.44 -3.00
CA PHE A 136 -11.83 -7.89 -3.15
C PHE A 136 -13.17 -8.61 -3.20
N ALA A 137 -14.15 -8.17 -2.41
CA ALA A 137 -15.49 -8.77 -2.38
C ALA A 137 -16.24 -8.62 -3.70
N HIS A 138 -16.05 -7.51 -4.40
CA HIS A 138 -16.72 -7.15 -5.64
C HIS A 138 -15.86 -7.34 -6.90
N LYS A 139 -14.72 -8.04 -6.78
CA LYS A 139 -13.89 -8.33 -7.95
C LYS A 139 -14.66 -9.15 -8.99
N PRO A 140 -14.38 -8.96 -10.30
CA PRO A 140 -15.01 -9.75 -11.34
C PRO A 140 -14.62 -11.24 -11.26
N SER A 141 -15.51 -12.12 -11.70
CA SER A 141 -15.23 -13.55 -11.80
C SER A 141 -14.06 -13.90 -12.73
N SER A 142 -13.75 -13.02 -13.70
CA SER A 142 -12.56 -13.15 -14.55
C SER A 142 -11.26 -13.23 -13.76
N PHE A 143 -11.18 -12.57 -12.59
CA PHE A 143 -10.01 -12.60 -11.72
C PHE A 143 -9.78 -14.02 -11.15
N ASP A 144 -10.85 -14.69 -10.73
CA ASP A 144 -10.75 -16.07 -10.25
C ASP A 144 -10.36 -17.05 -11.37
N LEU A 145 -10.91 -16.85 -12.57
CA LEU A 145 -10.59 -17.67 -13.74
C LEU A 145 -9.12 -17.55 -14.18
N HIS A 146 -8.49 -16.40 -13.93
CA HIS A 146 -7.08 -16.13 -14.24
C HIS A 146 -6.17 -16.21 -13.02
N SER A 147 -6.65 -16.79 -11.92
CA SER A 147 -5.88 -17.01 -10.69
C SER A 147 -5.21 -15.74 -10.15
N ALA A 148 -5.95 -14.63 -10.13
CA ALA A 148 -5.47 -13.37 -9.57
C ALA A 148 -5.00 -13.55 -8.12
N LYS A 149 -3.85 -12.97 -7.79
CA LYS A 149 -3.31 -12.93 -6.43
C LYS A 149 -3.59 -11.58 -5.80
N LEU A 150 -4.23 -11.60 -4.65
CA LEU A 150 -4.68 -10.41 -3.95
C LEU A 150 -3.75 -10.07 -2.80
N TYR A 151 -3.33 -8.81 -2.74
CA TYR A 151 -2.48 -8.25 -1.70
C TYR A 151 -3.15 -7.03 -1.11
N GLY A 152 -3.31 -7.01 0.20
CA GLY A 152 -3.97 -5.92 0.89
C GLY A 152 -3.17 -5.41 2.07
N VAL A 153 -3.35 -4.13 2.38
CA VAL A 153 -2.82 -3.47 3.57
C VAL A 153 -3.96 -2.79 4.30
N GLU A 154 -4.04 -2.97 5.60
CA GLU A 154 -5.01 -2.31 6.47
C GLU A 154 -4.36 -1.88 7.77
N LEU A 155 -4.51 -0.62 8.13
CA LEU A 155 -3.95 -0.03 9.33
C LEU A 155 -4.67 -0.50 10.60
N ASP A 156 -6.01 -0.54 10.56
CA ASP A 156 -6.82 -0.89 11.73
C ASP A 156 -6.77 -2.40 11.99
N GLU A 157 -6.35 -2.76 13.20
CA GLU A 157 -6.12 -4.15 13.55
C GLU A 157 -7.40 -5.00 13.50
N LEU A 158 -8.50 -4.49 14.04
CA LEU A 158 -9.77 -5.21 14.05
C LEU A 158 -10.32 -5.42 12.63
N THR A 159 -10.32 -4.37 11.83
CA THR A 159 -10.73 -4.39 10.43
C THR A 159 -9.86 -5.35 9.61
N GLY A 160 -8.55 -5.31 9.79
CA GLY A 160 -7.60 -6.19 9.11
C GLY A 160 -7.78 -7.66 9.50
N ARG A 161 -8.06 -7.95 10.75
CA ARG A 161 -8.35 -9.32 11.23
C ARG A 161 -9.65 -9.87 10.61
N ILE A 162 -10.68 -9.04 10.50
CA ILE A 162 -11.91 -9.40 9.77
C ILE A 162 -11.57 -9.69 8.30
N ALA A 163 -10.83 -8.82 7.65
CA ALA A 163 -10.44 -8.99 6.26
C ALA A 163 -9.67 -10.30 6.02
N ARG A 164 -8.80 -10.70 6.92
CA ARG A 164 -8.08 -11.99 6.84
C ARG A 164 -9.02 -13.19 6.88
N GLN A 165 -10.10 -13.13 7.62
CA GLN A 165 -11.10 -14.20 7.65
C GLN A 165 -11.98 -14.20 6.40
N LEU A 166 -12.21 -13.03 5.80
CA LEU A 166 -12.98 -12.91 4.56
C LEU A 166 -12.19 -13.34 3.32
N TYR A 167 -10.90 -13.02 3.26
CA TYR A 167 -10.07 -13.27 2.08
C TYR A 167 -8.89 -14.15 2.44
N GLN A 168 -9.18 -15.41 2.72
CA GLN A 168 -8.21 -16.39 3.24
C GLN A 168 -7.13 -16.77 2.22
N LYS A 169 -7.36 -16.51 0.93
CA LYS A 169 -6.36 -16.70 -0.14
C LYS A 169 -5.52 -15.45 -0.40
N ALA A 170 -5.90 -14.30 0.17
CA ALA A 170 -5.19 -13.05 0.00
C ALA A 170 -4.04 -12.91 0.99
N ARG A 171 -3.02 -12.16 0.59
CA ARG A 171 -1.93 -11.78 1.47
C ARG A 171 -2.24 -10.41 2.06
N ILE A 172 -2.56 -10.37 3.34
CA ILE A 172 -2.99 -9.15 4.03
C ILE A 172 -2.00 -8.81 5.13
N GLN A 173 -1.47 -7.58 5.08
CA GLN A 173 -0.64 -7.02 6.15
C GLN A 173 -1.46 -6.01 6.95
N ILE A 174 -1.45 -6.19 8.28
CA ILE A 174 -2.14 -5.29 9.21
C ILE A 174 -1.11 -4.32 9.77
N THR A 175 -0.94 -3.21 9.07
CA THR A 175 0.04 -2.18 9.39
C THR A 175 -0.24 -0.92 8.58
N GLY A 176 0.42 0.19 8.92
CA GLY A 176 0.44 1.36 8.04
C GLY A 176 1.15 1.06 6.73
N PHE A 177 0.74 1.72 5.66
CA PHE A 177 1.36 1.55 4.34
C PHE A 177 2.85 1.90 4.36
N GLU A 178 3.26 2.84 5.21
CA GLU A 178 4.65 3.24 5.43
C GLU A 178 5.55 2.12 5.97
N LYS A 179 4.96 1.13 6.63
CA LYS A 179 5.65 -0.03 7.23
C LYS A 179 5.37 -1.34 6.51
N ALA A 180 4.50 -1.34 5.50
CA ALA A 180 4.15 -2.55 4.77
C ALA A 180 5.35 -3.09 3.99
N ASP A 181 5.59 -4.39 4.10
CA ASP A 181 6.61 -5.10 3.34
C ASP A 181 6.04 -5.55 2.00
N LEU A 182 6.17 -4.69 1.00
CA LEU A 182 5.68 -4.92 -0.36
C LEU A 182 6.80 -4.71 -1.36
N PRO A 183 6.94 -5.61 -2.35
CA PRO A 183 7.96 -5.47 -3.37
C PRO A 183 7.66 -4.30 -4.32
N ASP A 184 8.72 -3.60 -4.75
CA ASP A 184 8.62 -2.57 -5.77
C ASP A 184 8.48 -3.18 -7.17
N SER A 185 7.84 -2.44 -8.08
CA SER A 185 7.66 -2.82 -9.48
C SER A 185 7.15 -4.24 -9.67
N PHE A 186 6.20 -4.63 -8.84
CA PHE A 186 5.71 -6.02 -8.78
C PHE A 186 4.27 -6.17 -9.25
N PHE A 187 3.38 -5.27 -8.83
CA PHE A 187 1.94 -5.44 -9.04
C PHE A 187 1.53 -5.09 -10.47
N ASP A 188 0.66 -5.89 -11.06
CA ASP A 188 0.08 -5.63 -12.37
C ASP A 188 -0.96 -4.53 -12.32
N CYS A 189 -1.70 -4.46 -11.22
CA CYS A 189 -2.72 -3.46 -10.99
C CYS A 189 -2.80 -3.10 -9.50
N ALA A 190 -3.11 -1.85 -9.23
CA ALA A 190 -3.52 -1.40 -7.91
C ALA A 190 -4.90 -0.74 -8.00
N VAL A 191 -5.76 -1.09 -7.07
CA VAL A 191 -7.13 -0.55 -6.98
C VAL A 191 -7.41 -0.15 -5.55
N GLY A 192 -8.25 0.83 -5.35
CA GLY A 192 -8.70 1.17 -4.01
C GLY A 192 -9.19 2.59 -3.87
N ASN A 193 -9.49 2.92 -2.62
CA ASN A 193 -9.84 4.25 -2.17
C ASN A 193 -8.79 4.67 -1.13
N VAL A 194 -7.95 5.64 -1.46
CA VAL A 194 -6.90 6.10 -0.53
C VAL A 194 -7.51 6.84 0.67
N PRO A 195 -6.86 6.82 1.85
CA PRO A 195 -7.30 7.63 2.96
C PRO A 195 -7.18 9.12 2.62
N PHE A 196 -8.16 9.92 3.05
CA PHE A 196 -8.19 11.36 2.84
C PHE A 196 -7.82 12.08 4.14
N GLY A 197 -7.07 13.16 4.05
CA GLY A 197 -6.77 13.95 5.22
C GLY A 197 -5.73 15.04 4.98
N ASP A 198 -5.71 16.01 5.91
CA ASP A 198 -4.78 17.13 5.92
C ASP A 198 -3.52 16.84 6.74
N PHE A 199 -3.18 15.57 6.88
CA PHE A 199 -2.00 15.12 7.60
C PHE A 199 -1.08 14.30 6.67
N SER A 200 0.14 14.09 7.13
CA SER A 200 1.15 13.30 6.44
C SER A 200 1.60 12.15 7.34
N VAL A 201 2.06 11.07 6.74
CA VAL A 201 2.73 9.98 7.44
C VAL A 201 4.23 10.08 7.22
N SER A 202 5.02 9.58 8.17
CA SER A 202 6.47 9.54 8.03
C SER A 202 6.88 8.27 7.31
N ASP A 203 7.46 8.44 6.13
CA ASP A 203 8.11 7.40 5.36
C ASP A 203 9.37 7.99 4.76
N ARG A 204 10.53 7.51 5.21
CA ARG A 204 11.84 8.08 4.87
C ARG A 204 12.06 8.26 3.38
N ALA A 205 11.53 7.36 2.56
CA ALA A 205 11.68 7.44 1.10
C ALA A 205 10.88 8.58 0.47
N TYR A 206 9.82 9.07 1.16
CA TYR A 206 8.85 10.04 0.64
C TYR A 206 8.79 11.34 1.46
N ASP A 207 9.43 11.41 2.61
CA ASP A 207 9.37 12.58 3.52
C ASP A 207 9.76 13.89 2.84
N LYS A 208 10.69 13.84 1.90
CA LYS A 208 11.12 15.01 1.11
C LYS A 208 10.02 15.64 0.26
N LEU A 209 8.99 14.89 -0.07
CA LEU A 209 7.89 15.35 -0.93
C LEU A 209 6.88 16.19 -0.15
N HIS A 210 6.80 16.02 1.16
CA HIS A 210 5.82 16.69 2.04
C HIS A 210 4.36 16.51 1.57
N PHE A 211 4.05 15.33 1.04
CA PHE A 211 2.72 15.02 0.51
C PHE A 211 1.73 14.76 1.64
N ARG A 212 0.48 15.18 1.42
CA ARG A 212 -0.66 14.75 2.24
C ARG A 212 -0.86 13.25 2.08
N ILE A 213 -1.55 12.62 3.03
CA ILE A 213 -1.69 11.16 3.08
C ILE A 213 -2.24 10.58 1.76
N HIS A 214 -3.25 11.20 1.16
CA HIS A 214 -3.83 10.72 -0.11
C HIS A 214 -2.81 10.78 -1.26
N ASP A 215 -2.03 11.83 -1.37
CA ASP A 215 -0.99 11.99 -2.39
C ASP A 215 0.22 11.07 -2.13
N TYR A 216 0.56 10.85 -0.87
CA TYR A 216 1.57 9.87 -0.45
C TYR A 216 1.19 8.44 -0.88
N PHE A 217 -0.07 8.04 -0.66
CA PHE A 217 -0.55 6.73 -1.10
C PHE A 217 -0.45 6.55 -2.61
N LEU A 218 -0.78 7.58 -3.38
CA LEU A 218 -0.58 7.55 -4.84
C LEU A 218 0.89 7.40 -5.21
N ALA A 219 1.77 8.19 -4.63
CA ALA A 219 3.21 8.16 -4.91
C ALA A 219 3.83 6.78 -4.61
N LYS A 220 3.54 6.22 -3.44
CA LYS A 220 4.06 4.90 -3.05
C LYS A 220 3.46 3.77 -3.87
N THR A 221 2.18 3.85 -4.20
CA THR A 221 1.52 2.86 -5.05
C THR A 221 2.15 2.80 -6.45
N ILE A 222 2.53 3.94 -7.01
CA ILE A 222 3.23 4.00 -8.30
C ILE A 222 4.54 3.19 -8.25
N ASP A 223 5.30 3.29 -7.18
CA ASP A 223 6.54 2.52 -7.02
C ASP A 223 6.29 1.02 -6.89
N LYS A 224 5.16 0.61 -6.31
CA LYS A 224 4.79 -0.80 -6.13
C LYS A 224 4.28 -1.46 -7.41
N VAL A 225 3.64 -0.70 -8.29
CA VAL A 225 3.15 -1.19 -9.58
C VAL A 225 4.30 -1.29 -10.57
N ARG A 226 4.30 -2.36 -11.37
CA ARG A 226 5.29 -2.58 -12.42
C ARG A 226 5.11 -1.62 -13.59
N THR A 227 6.14 -1.49 -14.40
CA THR A 227 6.06 -0.78 -15.70
C THR A 227 4.96 -1.38 -16.57
N GLY A 228 4.13 -0.53 -17.17
CA GLY A 228 2.96 -0.91 -17.96
C GLY A 228 1.75 -1.34 -17.15
N GLY A 229 1.89 -1.46 -15.84
CA GLY A 229 0.79 -1.74 -14.91
C GLY A 229 -0.18 -0.56 -14.79
N ILE A 230 -1.39 -0.85 -14.32
CA ILE A 230 -2.49 0.13 -14.25
C ILE A 230 -2.88 0.38 -12.80
N ILE A 231 -3.09 1.65 -12.48
CA ILE A 231 -3.54 2.12 -11.17
C ILE A 231 -4.91 2.74 -11.35
N ALA A 232 -5.89 2.28 -10.58
CA ALA A 232 -7.23 2.86 -10.50
C ALA A 232 -7.53 3.19 -9.03
N MET A 233 -7.39 4.46 -8.66
CA MET A 233 -7.50 4.91 -7.28
C MET A 233 -8.50 6.06 -7.15
N ILE A 234 -9.32 5.97 -6.11
CA ILE A 234 -10.18 7.05 -5.66
C ILE A 234 -9.35 7.93 -4.72
N THR A 235 -9.32 9.21 -5.01
CA THR A 235 -8.65 10.23 -4.19
C THR A 235 -9.55 11.45 -4.02
N THR A 236 -9.18 12.35 -3.13
CA THR A 236 -9.90 13.64 -3.00
C THR A 236 -9.70 14.50 -4.24
N SER A 237 -10.71 15.33 -4.58
CA SER A 237 -10.61 16.31 -5.67
C SER A 237 -9.41 17.26 -5.54
N GLY A 238 -8.90 17.43 -4.34
CA GLY A 238 -7.70 18.24 -4.08
C GLY A 238 -6.46 17.78 -4.85
N THR A 239 -6.30 16.50 -5.12
CA THR A 239 -5.17 15.99 -5.93
C THR A 239 -5.15 16.63 -7.33
N MET A 240 -6.31 16.71 -7.97
CA MET A 240 -6.45 17.30 -9.31
C MET A 240 -6.53 18.84 -9.28
N ASP A 241 -7.17 19.42 -8.27
CA ASP A 241 -7.58 20.82 -8.25
C ASP A 241 -6.70 21.74 -7.40
N LYS A 242 -5.78 21.19 -6.58
CA LYS A 242 -4.95 22.07 -5.75
C LYS A 242 -4.12 23.04 -6.60
N LYS A 243 -3.95 24.25 -6.11
CA LYS A 243 -3.22 25.31 -6.81
C LYS A 243 -1.76 24.90 -7.11
N SER A 244 -1.09 24.27 -6.15
CA SER A 244 0.25 23.71 -6.37
C SER A 244 0.16 22.50 -7.30
N ASP A 245 1.00 22.47 -8.31
CA ASP A 245 1.09 21.39 -9.31
C ASP A 245 2.11 20.29 -8.95
N THR A 246 2.77 20.39 -7.80
CA THR A 246 3.88 19.52 -7.40
C THR A 246 3.50 18.03 -7.44
N VAL A 247 2.34 17.67 -6.89
CA VAL A 247 1.86 16.27 -6.88
C VAL A 247 1.56 15.80 -8.31
N ARG A 248 0.86 16.60 -9.09
CA ARG A 248 0.53 16.26 -10.48
C ARG A 248 1.78 16.10 -11.33
N LYS A 249 2.78 16.97 -11.18
CA LYS A 249 4.08 16.83 -11.85
C LYS A 249 4.80 15.55 -11.44
N TYR A 250 4.77 15.20 -10.16
CA TYR A 250 5.36 13.95 -9.65
C TYR A 250 4.73 12.73 -10.33
N ILE A 251 3.40 12.69 -10.38
CA ILE A 251 2.64 11.60 -11.01
C ILE A 251 2.89 11.57 -12.52
N ALA A 252 2.78 12.71 -13.19
CA ALA A 252 2.94 12.83 -14.64
C ALA A 252 4.35 12.46 -15.12
N ALA A 253 5.38 12.69 -14.30
CA ALA A 253 6.75 12.28 -14.62
C ALA A 253 6.89 10.74 -14.67
N ARG A 254 6.02 10.00 -13.98
CA ARG A 254 6.08 8.54 -13.82
C ARG A 254 5.01 7.77 -14.57
N CYS A 255 3.86 8.38 -14.78
CA CYS A 255 2.67 7.73 -15.34
C CYS A 255 2.05 8.56 -16.46
N ASP A 256 1.42 7.86 -17.41
CA ASP A 256 0.43 8.48 -18.29
C ASP A 256 -0.91 8.55 -17.55
N LEU A 257 -1.57 9.69 -17.60
CA LEU A 257 -2.96 9.80 -17.16
C LEU A 257 -3.85 9.18 -18.24
N ILE A 258 -4.40 8.01 -17.96
CA ILE A 258 -5.41 7.39 -18.83
C ILE A 258 -6.68 8.23 -18.83
N GLY A 259 -7.07 8.68 -17.64
CA GLY A 259 -8.16 9.60 -17.42
C GLY A 259 -8.51 9.75 -15.95
N ALA A 260 -9.45 10.64 -15.69
CA ALA A 260 -9.99 10.87 -14.35
C ALA A 260 -11.51 11.04 -14.43
N VAL A 261 -12.21 10.59 -13.42
CA VAL A 261 -13.67 10.70 -13.30
C VAL A 261 -14.00 11.43 -12.02
N ARG A 262 -14.68 12.56 -12.11
CA ARG A 262 -15.15 13.30 -10.94
C ARG A 262 -16.51 12.78 -10.48
N LEU A 263 -16.59 12.43 -9.21
CA LEU A 263 -17.78 11.90 -8.59
C LEU A 263 -18.61 13.02 -7.92
N PRO A 264 -19.94 12.87 -7.84
CA PRO A 264 -20.76 13.83 -7.12
C PRO A 264 -20.50 13.79 -5.62
N ASN A 265 -20.76 14.91 -4.94
CA ASN A 265 -20.55 15.06 -3.50
C ASN A 265 -21.39 14.12 -2.62
N THR A 266 -22.39 13.47 -3.19
CA THR A 266 -23.28 12.51 -2.49
C THR A 266 -22.74 11.08 -2.50
N THR A 267 -21.66 10.79 -3.26
CA THR A 267 -21.13 9.43 -3.44
C THR A 267 -20.76 8.78 -2.12
N PHE A 268 -20.15 9.51 -1.18
CA PHE A 268 -19.70 9.03 0.12
C PHE A 268 -20.51 9.59 1.30
N LYS A 269 -21.59 10.30 1.05
CA LYS A 269 -22.38 11.05 2.05
C LYS A 269 -22.97 10.19 3.16
N GLN A 270 -23.32 8.95 2.88
CA GLN A 270 -24.02 8.09 3.84
C GLN A 270 -23.15 7.62 5.00
N ASN A 271 -21.83 7.79 4.93
CA ASN A 271 -20.92 7.16 5.86
C ASN A 271 -20.10 8.10 6.74
N ALA A 272 -19.97 9.38 6.39
CA ALA A 272 -19.08 10.29 7.12
C ALA A 272 -19.67 11.65 7.48
N GLY A 273 -20.90 11.96 7.08
CA GLY A 273 -21.52 13.27 7.32
C GLY A 273 -20.81 14.45 6.62
N THR A 274 -19.79 14.19 5.80
CA THR A 274 -19.04 15.20 5.05
C THR A 274 -19.31 15.09 3.56
N GLU A 275 -19.52 16.24 2.93
CA GLU A 275 -19.68 16.35 1.48
C GLU A 275 -18.31 16.44 0.80
N ALA A 276 -17.57 15.34 0.78
CA ALA A 276 -16.28 15.27 0.10
C ALA A 276 -16.49 15.00 -1.42
N VAL A 277 -15.84 15.77 -2.26
CA VAL A 277 -15.74 15.51 -3.70
C VAL A 277 -14.49 14.67 -3.96
N ALA A 278 -14.67 13.57 -4.66
CA ALA A 278 -13.62 12.63 -4.99
C ALA A 278 -13.47 12.45 -6.51
N ASP A 279 -12.27 12.07 -6.90
CA ASP A 279 -11.93 11.70 -8.26
C ASP A 279 -11.41 10.26 -8.31
N ILE A 280 -11.73 9.55 -9.39
CA ILE A 280 -11.08 8.28 -9.71
C ILE A 280 -9.99 8.59 -10.73
N LEU A 281 -8.74 8.28 -10.38
CA LEU A 281 -7.60 8.41 -11.28
C LEU A 281 -7.26 7.06 -11.91
N PHE A 282 -7.14 7.02 -13.22
CA PHE A 282 -6.61 5.89 -13.98
C PHE A 282 -5.25 6.26 -14.53
N LEU A 283 -4.21 5.55 -14.08
CA LEU A 283 -2.82 5.81 -14.41
C LEU A 283 -2.18 4.57 -15.01
N GLN A 284 -1.27 4.74 -15.95
CA GLN A 284 -0.40 3.67 -16.44
C GLN A 284 1.06 4.03 -16.22
N LYS A 285 1.81 3.18 -15.54
CA LYS A 285 3.21 3.44 -15.20
C LYS A 285 4.10 3.30 -16.42
N ARG A 286 4.93 4.33 -16.66
CA ARG A 286 5.97 4.31 -17.70
C ARG A 286 7.25 3.64 -17.21
N ASP A 287 8.10 3.26 -18.15
CA ASP A 287 9.40 2.63 -17.91
C ASP A 287 10.50 3.61 -17.46
N ARG A 288 10.25 4.92 -17.58
CA ARG A 288 11.22 5.98 -17.28
C ARG A 288 10.53 7.27 -16.86
N LEU A 289 11.30 8.14 -16.21
CA LEU A 289 10.86 9.50 -15.90
C LEU A 289 10.83 10.34 -17.18
N VAL A 290 9.71 10.99 -17.42
CA VAL A 290 9.54 11.94 -18.53
C VAL A 290 8.86 13.19 -18.01
N GLU A 291 9.52 14.33 -18.17
CA GLU A 291 8.92 15.62 -17.88
C GLU A 291 8.23 16.18 -19.13
N ARG A 292 6.94 16.41 -19.03
CA ARG A 292 6.10 17.02 -20.08
C ARG A 292 5.18 18.03 -19.45
N ASP A 293 4.90 19.10 -20.18
CA ASP A 293 3.84 20.02 -19.83
C ASP A 293 2.51 19.51 -20.42
N GLU A 294 1.71 18.87 -19.57
CA GLU A 294 0.42 18.31 -19.94
C GLU A 294 -0.72 19.17 -19.38
N ALA A 295 -1.85 19.21 -20.08
CA ALA A 295 -2.99 20.06 -19.70
C ALA A 295 -3.49 19.79 -18.28
N TRP A 296 -3.48 18.52 -17.86
CA TRP A 296 -3.97 18.13 -16.52
C TRP A 296 -3.07 18.56 -15.35
N LEU A 297 -1.88 19.08 -15.63
CA LEU A 297 -1.04 19.71 -14.60
C LEU A 297 -1.57 21.08 -14.18
N HIS A 298 -2.41 21.71 -14.98
CA HIS A 298 -2.86 23.09 -14.82
C HIS A 298 -4.29 23.19 -14.34
N ILE A 299 -4.58 24.29 -13.66
CA ILE A 299 -5.93 24.65 -13.26
C ILE A 299 -6.54 25.58 -14.30
N GLY A 300 -7.68 25.19 -14.84
CA GLY A 300 -8.51 25.99 -15.73
C GLY A 300 -9.73 26.55 -15.01
N GLN A 301 -10.73 26.90 -15.79
CA GLN A 301 -12.00 27.40 -15.28
C GLN A 301 -13.16 26.82 -16.11
N THR A 302 -14.29 26.58 -15.45
CA THR A 302 -15.56 26.29 -16.13
C THR A 302 -16.06 27.52 -16.85
N GLU A 303 -17.12 27.37 -17.65
CA GLU A 303 -17.79 28.54 -18.31
C GLU A 303 -18.25 29.60 -17.31
N ASP A 304 -18.64 29.17 -16.11
CA ASP A 304 -19.04 30.05 -14.99
C ASP A 304 -17.85 30.61 -14.20
N GLY A 305 -16.63 30.38 -14.63
CA GLY A 305 -15.41 30.88 -13.99
C GLY A 305 -14.99 30.13 -12.72
N ILE A 306 -15.50 28.93 -12.48
CA ILE A 306 -15.15 28.13 -11.34
C ILE A 306 -13.81 27.43 -11.60
N PRO A 307 -12.78 27.58 -10.72
CA PRO A 307 -11.51 26.91 -10.87
C PRO A 307 -11.67 25.39 -10.78
N ILE A 308 -11.13 24.68 -11.76
CA ILE A 308 -11.14 23.23 -11.84
C ILE A 308 -9.93 22.77 -12.66
N ASN A 309 -9.46 21.55 -12.45
CA ASN A 309 -8.38 20.99 -13.27
C ASN A 309 -8.72 21.12 -14.77
N GLN A 310 -7.75 21.54 -15.57
CA GLN A 310 -7.91 21.71 -17.01
C GLN A 310 -8.40 20.45 -17.71
N TYR A 311 -8.03 19.25 -17.18
CA TYR A 311 -8.53 17.97 -17.69
C TYR A 311 -10.06 17.92 -17.73
N PHE A 312 -10.74 18.37 -16.68
CA PHE A 312 -12.20 18.36 -16.62
C PHE A 312 -12.84 19.48 -17.45
N VAL A 313 -12.11 20.56 -17.71
CA VAL A 313 -12.54 21.60 -18.67
C VAL A 313 -12.52 21.04 -20.09
N ASP A 314 -11.46 20.33 -20.45
CA ASP A 314 -11.29 19.71 -21.77
C ASP A 314 -12.17 18.45 -21.95
N HIS A 315 -12.53 17.79 -20.85
CA HIS A 315 -13.29 16.53 -20.81
C HIS A 315 -14.50 16.63 -19.88
N PRO A 316 -15.50 17.47 -20.18
CA PRO A 316 -16.66 17.64 -19.31
C PRO A 316 -17.50 16.37 -19.16
N GLU A 317 -17.42 15.43 -20.09
CA GLU A 317 -18.03 14.11 -20.05
C GLU A 317 -17.50 13.24 -18.91
N MET A 318 -16.34 13.56 -18.35
CA MET A 318 -15.72 12.85 -17.24
C MET A 318 -16.20 13.34 -15.86
N VAL A 319 -17.06 14.33 -15.81
CA VAL A 319 -17.68 14.85 -14.58
C VAL A 319 -19.06 14.24 -14.41
N CYS A 320 -19.25 13.44 -13.36
CA CYS A 320 -20.53 12.80 -13.04
C CYS A 320 -21.40 13.71 -12.16
N GLY A 321 -21.77 14.87 -12.68
CA GLY A 321 -22.55 15.87 -11.97
C GLY A 321 -22.33 17.26 -12.53
N THR A 322 -22.65 18.27 -11.73
CA THR A 322 -22.52 19.68 -12.10
C THR A 322 -21.60 20.38 -11.11
N ILE A 323 -20.56 21.04 -11.63
CA ILE A 323 -19.65 21.84 -10.82
C ILE A 323 -20.33 23.15 -10.41
N LYS A 324 -20.36 23.40 -9.10
CA LYS A 324 -20.93 24.61 -8.51
C LYS A 324 -20.08 25.11 -7.34
N ILE A 325 -20.27 26.37 -6.97
CA ILE A 325 -19.68 26.96 -5.77
C ILE A 325 -20.68 26.85 -4.61
N VAL A 326 -20.20 26.37 -3.47
CA VAL A 326 -20.94 26.35 -2.21
C VAL A 326 -20.17 27.11 -1.13
N SER A 327 -20.88 27.62 -0.12
CA SER A 327 -20.26 28.25 1.03
C SER A 327 -19.73 27.18 1.97
N GLY A 328 -18.42 27.10 2.10
CA GLY A 328 -17.74 26.22 3.06
C GLY A 328 -17.27 26.97 4.32
N PRO A 329 -16.78 26.26 5.34
CA PRO A 329 -16.26 26.85 6.58
C PRO A 329 -15.13 27.86 6.37
N TYR A 330 -14.42 27.73 5.26
CA TYR A 330 -13.26 28.58 4.91
C TYR A 330 -13.50 29.48 3.68
N GLY A 331 -14.77 29.65 3.30
CA GLY A 331 -15.18 30.49 2.16
C GLY A 331 -15.78 29.69 1.00
N PRO A 332 -16.01 30.34 -0.16
CA PRO A 332 -16.57 29.68 -1.34
C PRO A 332 -15.67 28.55 -1.82
N THR A 333 -16.25 27.35 -2.00
CA THR A 333 -15.53 26.14 -2.40
C THR A 333 -16.24 25.46 -3.57
N PRO A 334 -15.52 25.01 -4.62
CA PRO A 334 -16.10 24.20 -5.68
C PRO A 334 -16.62 22.87 -5.14
N THR A 335 -17.79 22.45 -5.61
CA THR A 335 -18.35 21.11 -5.34
C THR A 335 -18.87 20.51 -6.64
N CYS A 336 -19.21 19.22 -6.61
CA CYS A 336 -19.87 18.52 -7.71
C CYS A 336 -21.24 18.05 -7.23
N GLU A 337 -22.30 18.69 -7.69
CA GLU A 337 -23.66 18.29 -7.37
C GLU A 337 -24.11 17.11 -8.25
N PRO A 338 -24.88 16.14 -7.70
CA PRO A 338 -25.37 15.02 -8.48
C PRO A 338 -26.27 15.47 -9.63
N SER A 339 -26.16 14.78 -10.76
CA SER A 339 -27.04 14.97 -11.91
C SER A 339 -28.27 14.07 -11.79
N SER A 340 -29.41 14.54 -12.32
CA SER A 340 -30.62 13.74 -12.45
C SER A 340 -30.68 12.88 -13.72
N GLU A 341 -29.66 12.93 -14.56
CA GLU A 341 -29.58 12.21 -15.84
C GLU A 341 -29.13 10.75 -15.68
N GLY A 342 -29.99 9.91 -15.10
CA GLY A 342 -29.69 8.50 -14.87
C GLY A 342 -29.09 8.23 -13.49
N THR A 343 -28.76 6.97 -13.24
CA THR A 343 -28.07 6.54 -12.01
C THR A 343 -26.60 6.93 -12.03
N LEU A 344 -25.96 6.97 -10.86
CA LEU A 344 -24.51 7.19 -10.77
C LEU A 344 -23.74 6.13 -11.57
N GLU A 345 -24.15 4.86 -11.46
CA GLU A 345 -23.54 3.76 -12.21
C GLU A 345 -23.58 3.97 -13.72
N GLU A 346 -24.73 4.38 -14.25
CA GLU A 346 -24.89 4.70 -15.68
C GLU A 346 -24.02 5.88 -16.11
N GLN A 347 -23.96 6.93 -15.31
CA GLN A 347 -23.13 8.11 -15.57
C GLN A 347 -21.63 7.76 -15.57
N MET A 348 -21.21 6.96 -14.60
CA MET A 348 -19.80 6.49 -14.49
C MET A 348 -19.44 5.59 -15.68
N ASP A 349 -20.30 4.66 -16.07
CA ASP A 349 -20.05 3.79 -17.23
C ASP A 349 -19.91 4.61 -18.52
N ARG A 350 -20.73 5.64 -18.71
CA ARG A 350 -20.59 6.57 -19.85
C ARG A 350 -19.24 7.30 -19.80
N ALA A 351 -18.87 7.86 -18.67
CA ALA A 351 -17.59 8.55 -18.49
C ALA A 351 -16.42 7.58 -18.77
N MET A 352 -16.43 6.42 -18.16
CA MET A 352 -15.34 5.43 -18.28
C MET A 352 -15.27 4.79 -19.68
N SER A 353 -16.33 4.87 -20.50
CA SER A 353 -16.29 4.41 -21.89
C SER A 353 -15.30 5.21 -22.76
N HIS A 354 -14.95 6.41 -22.35
CA HIS A 354 -13.95 7.26 -23.01
C HIS A 354 -12.50 6.91 -22.65
N LEU A 355 -12.29 6.08 -21.63
CA LEU A 355 -10.96 5.65 -21.23
C LEU A 355 -10.40 4.61 -22.21
N SER A 356 -9.15 4.80 -22.66
CA SER A 356 -8.48 3.89 -23.58
C SER A 356 -7.05 3.64 -23.12
N ALA A 357 -6.78 2.41 -22.71
CA ALA A 357 -5.46 1.92 -22.39
C ALA A 357 -5.44 0.39 -22.49
N THR A 358 -4.25 -0.17 -22.57
CA THR A 358 -4.06 -1.63 -22.58
C THR A 358 -2.97 -1.97 -21.56
N LEU A 359 -3.28 -2.90 -20.66
CA LEU A 359 -2.29 -3.48 -19.75
C LEU A 359 -1.21 -4.17 -20.60
N THR A 360 0.02 -3.70 -20.47
CA THR A 360 1.14 -4.28 -21.21
C THR A 360 1.63 -5.55 -20.53
N LYS A 361 2.11 -6.51 -21.32
CA LYS A 361 2.80 -7.68 -20.78
C LYS A 361 4.17 -7.26 -20.22
N PRO A 362 4.68 -7.94 -19.18
CA PRO A 362 6.04 -7.71 -18.71
C PRO A 362 7.05 -7.96 -19.84
N GLU A 363 7.99 -7.03 -20.06
CA GLU A 363 8.96 -7.12 -21.17
C GLU A 363 9.75 -8.44 -21.20
N ILE A 364 10.21 -8.89 -20.03
CA ILE A 364 10.92 -10.17 -19.91
C ILE A 364 10.08 -11.38 -20.31
N ALA A 365 8.76 -11.37 -20.11
CA ALA A 365 7.89 -12.45 -20.58
C ALA A 365 7.79 -12.50 -22.10
N ILE A 366 7.97 -11.37 -22.78
CA ILE A 366 8.01 -11.29 -24.25
C ILE A 366 9.34 -11.84 -24.77
N GLU A 367 10.46 -11.37 -24.21
CA GLU A 367 11.80 -11.84 -24.57
C GLU A 367 11.97 -13.34 -24.31
N ALA A 368 11.46 -13.84 -23.18
CA ALA A 368 11.55 -15.25 -22.82
C ALA A 368 10.65 -16.16 -23.69
N ALA A 369 9.55 -15.64 -24.26
CA ALA A 369 8.74 -16.36 -25.22
C ALA A 369 9.44 -16.51 -26.57
N GLU A 370 10.40 -15.64 -26.86
CA GLU A 370 11.25 -15.68 -28.06
C GLU A 370 12.51 -16.56 -27.88
N GLU A 371 13.03 -16.66 -26.65
CA GLU A 371 14.10 -17.58 -26.25
C GLU A 371 13.51 -18.91 -25.77
N GLN A 372 13.43 -19.89 -26.64
CA GLN A 372 12.68 -21.16 -26.48
C GLN A 372 13.06 -22.06 -25.29
N ASP A 373 13.99 -21.69 -24.40
CA ASP A 373 14.55 -22.60 -23.39
C ASP A 373 14.73 -22.05 -21.96
N ALA A 374 14.42 -20.79 -21.66
CA ALA A 374 14.59 -20.25 -20.31
C ALA A 374 13.31 -20.33 -19.50
N ASP A 375 13.36 -20.94 -18.30
CA ASP A 375 12.25 -20.93 -17.37
C ASP A 375 11.97 -19.49 -16.89
N VAL A 376 10.78 -18.99 -17.19
CA VAL A 376 10.25 -17.75 -16.64
C VAL A 376 9.09 -18.10 -15.73
N ILE A 377 9.21 -17.69 -14.49
CA ILE A 377 8.21 -17.94 -13.46
C ILE A 377 7.72 -16.62 -12.88
N GLU A 378 6.58 -16.66 -12.22
CA GLU A 378 6.05 -15.53 -11.50
C GLU A 378 7.01 -15.12 -10.35
N ALA A 379 7.20 -13.81 -10.16
CA ALA A 379 8.09 -13.32 -9.12
C ALA A 379 7.60 -13.70 -7.73
N ASP A 380 8.52 -14.15 -6.90
CA ASP A 380 8.29 -14.30 -5.47
C ASP A 380 8.25 -12.90 -4.83
N PRO A 381 7.17 -12.55 -4.08
CA PRO A 381 7.05 -11.25 -3.45
C PRO A 381 8.13 -10.98 -2.39
N ASP A 382 8.76 -12.00 -1.84
CA ASP A 382 9.83 -11.86 -0.85
C ASP A 382 11.20 -11.59 -1.50
N VAL A 383 11.31 -11.73 -2.81
CA VAL A 383 12.52 -11.39 -3.57
C VAL A 383 12.47 -9.93 -3.99
N ARG A 384 13.51 -9.16 -3.67
CA ARG A 384 13.61 -7.76 -4.09
C ARG A 384 13.70 -7.65 -5.61
N ASN A 385 13.13 -6.57 -6.16
CA ASN A 385 13.25 -6.31 -7.59
C ASN A 385 14.72 -6.10 -7.99
N PHE A 386 15.09 -6.51 -9.19
CA PHE A 386 16.44 -6.47 -9.72
C PHE A 386 17.46 -7.19 -8.81
N SER A 387 17.08 -8.38 -8.35
CA SER A 387 17.93 -9.22 -7.49
C SER A 387 17.99 -10.64 -7.99
N TYR A 388 19.18 -11.24 -7.83
CA TYR A 388 19.34 -12.69 -7.97
C TYR A 388 18.76 -13.41 -6.76
N THR A 389 18.22 -14.60 -7.00
CA THR A 389 17.72 -15.49 -5.95
C THR A 389 17.93 -16.95 -6.32
N LEU A 390 17.86 -17.82 -5.30
CA LEU A 390 17.87 -19.26 -5.49
C LEU A 390 16.46 -19.81 -5.27
N LYS A 391 16.00 -20.62 -6.22
CA LYS A 391 14.75 -21.36 -6.11
C LYS A 391 14.94 -22.75 -6.69
N ASP A 392 14.64 -23.78 -5.90
CA ASP A 392 14.83 -25.20 -6.31
C ASP A 392 16.23 -25.50 -6.86
N GLY A 393 17.26 -24.88 -6.23
CA GLY A 393 18.66 -25.05 -6.62
C GLY A 393 19.10 -24.30 -7.88
N LYS A 394 18.21 -23.56 -8.52
CA LYS A 394 18.48 -22.75 -9.70
C LYS A 394 18.58 -21.26 -9.36
N ILE A 395 19.41 -20.54 -10.12
CA ILE A 395 19.55 -19.09 -10.01
C ILE A 395 18.49 -18.42 -10.88
N TYR A 396 17.73 -17.50 -10.28
CA TYR A 396 16.79 -16.63 -10.99
C TYR A 396 17.17 -15.17 -10.78
N PHE A 397 16.83 -14.33 -11.74
CA PHE A 397 16.90 -12.87 -11.60
C PHE A 397 15.52 -12.28 -11.73
N ARG A 398 15.09 -11.52 -10.72
CA ARG A 398 13.79 -10.87 -10.74
C ARG A 398 13.82 -9.56 -11.50
N THR A 399 12.92 -9.40 -12.43
CA THR A 399 12.61 -8.11 -13.08
C THR A 399 11.10 -7.89 -13.02
N ASN A 400 10.66 -6.92 -12.23
CA ASN A 400 9.26 -6.58 -12.03
C ASN A 400 8.43 -7.77 -11.52
N SER A 401 7.44 -8.22 -12.26
CA SER A 401 6.53 -9.29 -11.85
C SER A 401 6.97 -10.71 -12.20
N VAL A 402 8.15 -10.87 -12.80
CA VAL A 402 8.66 -12.17 -13.23
C VAL A 402 10.07 -12.44 -12.76
N MET A 403 10.44 -13.72 -12.68
CA MET A 403 11.81 -14.16 -12.46
C MET A 403 12.24 -15.08 -13.60
N LYS A 404 13.42 -14.79 -14.19
CA LYS A 404 14.01 -15.56 -15.27
C LYS A 404 15.16 -16.41 -14.74
N GLU A 405 15.18 -17.70 -15.10
CA GLU A 405 16.32 -18.57 -14.81
C GLU A 405 17.58 -18.07 -15.50
N MET A 406 18.65 -17.93 -14.73
CA MET A 406 19.97 -17.54 -15.21
C MET A 406 20.85 -18.77 -15.36
N ARG A 407 21.09 -19.17 -16.60
CA ARG A 407 21.98 -20.28 -16.93
C ARG A 407 23.39 -19.74 -17.13
N LEU A 408 24.22 -19.87 -16.11
CA LEU A 408 25.57 -19.33 -16.06
C LEU A 408 26.61 -20.44 -16.21
N GLY A 409 27.82 -20.07 -16.72
CA GLY A 409 28.96 -20.97 -16.69
C GLY A 409 29.37 -21.28 -15.22
N ALA A 410 30.05 -22.40 -15.00
CA ALA A 410 30.34 -22.92 -13.66
C ALA A 410 30.99 -21.89 -12.71
N THR A 411 31.92 -21.09 -13.18
CA THR A 411 32.60 -20.07 -12.36
C THR A 411 31.65 -18.93 -11.98
N ALA A 412 30.88 -18.42 -12.96
CA ALA A 412 29.89 -17.36 -12.71
C ALA A 412 28.76 -17.84 -11.83
N ASP A 413 28.27 -19.06 -12.03
CA ASP A 413 27.26 -19.70 -11.17
C ASP A 413 27.71 -19.77 -9.72
N ASN A 414 28.93 -20.28 -9.46
CA ASN A 414 29.48 -20.36 -8.12
C ASN A 414 29.66 -18.98 -7.48
N ARG A 415 30.14 -17.98 -8.22
CA ARG A 415 30.24 -16.59 -7.74
C ARG A 415 28.89 -16.02 -7.33
N VAL A 416 27.89 -16.14 -8.20
CA VAL A 416 26.56 -15.61 -7.93
C VAL A 416 25.92 -16.27 -6.71
N ARG A 417 26.04 -17.60 -6.56
CA ARG A 417 25.52 -18.32 -5.37
C ARG A 417 26.16 -17.84 -4.08
N GLN A 418 27.48 -17.64 -4.08
CA GLN A 418 28.19 -17.15 -2.90
C GLN A 418 27.87 -15.69 -2.59
N LEU A 419 27.71 -14.83 -3.62
CA LEU A 419 27.32 -13.44 -3.44
C LEU A 419 25.87 -13.29 -2.97
N ILE A 420 24.97 -14.16 -3.41
CA ILE A 420 23.60 -14.26 -2.85
C ILE A 420 23.65 -14.55 -1.35
N ALA A 421 24.43 -15.53 -0.94
CA ALA A 421 24.57 -15.89 0.48
C ALA A 421 25.14 -14.74 1.31
N LEU A 422 26.19 -14.07 0.82
CA LEU A 422 26.76 -12.88 1.45
C LEU A 422 25.74 -11.76 1.60
N ARG A 423 25.05 -11.45 0.51
CA ARG A 423 24.02 -10.41 0.48
C ARG A 423 22.91 -10.67 1.50
N ASP A 424 22.41 -11.89 1.54
CA ASP A 424 21.32 -12.26 2.44
C ASP A 424 21.78 -12.16 3.91
N THR A 425 23.01 -12.57 4.23
CA THR A 425 23.57 -12.38 5.56
C THR A 425 23.76 -10.91 5.93
N VAL A 426 24.19 -10.05 5.00
CA VAL A 426 24.28 -8.60 5.22
C VAL A 426 22.90 -8.02 5.53
N ARG A 427 21.89 -8.40 4.76
CA ARG A 427 20.50 -7.98 4.99
C ARG A 427 19.98 -8.43 6.35
N ASP A 428 20.21 -9.68 6.71
CA ASP A 428 19.83 -10.22 8.01
C ASP A 428 20.54 -9.48 9.16
N LEU A 429 21.81 -9.18 8.99
CA LEU A 429 22.59 -8.42 9.98
C LEU A 429 22.07 -6.99 10.13
N LEU A 430 21.75 -6.31 9.04
CA LEU A 430 21.17 -4.97 9.08
C LEU A 430 19.78 -4.99 9.73
N GLN A 431 18.95 -5.96 9.37
CA GLN A 431 17.62 -6.13 9.96
C GLN A 431 17.70 -6.43 11.47
N ALA A 432 18.59 -7.33 11.88
CA ALA A 432 18.81 -7.67 13.28
C ALA A 432 19.24 -6.44 14.11
N GLN A 433 20.07 -5.57 13.54
CA GLN A 433 20.46 -4.32 14.19
C GLN A 433 19.29 -3.33 14.28
N GLN A 434 18.46 -3.22 13.24
CA GLN A 434 17.25 -2.38 13.25
C GLN A 434 16.23 -2.88 14.27
N ASP A 435 16.10 -4.18 14.41
CA ASP A 435 15.20 -4.82 15.39
C ASP A 435 15.77 -4.86 16.80
N HIS A 436 16.95 -4.27 17.01
CA HIS A 436 17.63 -4.21 18.32
C HIS A 436 17.88 -5.58 18.95
N LEU A 437 18.18 -6.59 18.14
CA LEU A 437 18.49 -7.92 18.66
C LEU A 437 19.72 -7.92 19.56
N PRO A 438 19.84 -8.90 20.48
CA PRO A 438 20.98 -9.00 21.40
C PRO A 438 22.33 -9.09 20.68
N ASP A 439 23.37 -8.60 21.34
CA ASP A 439 24.75 -8.61 20.79
C ASP A 439 25.23 -10.03 20.41
N ALA A 440 24.78 -11.06 21.10
CA ALA A 440 25.09 -12.44 20.76
C ALA A 440 24.61 -12.82 19.35
N GLU A 441 23.41 -12.38 18.96
CA GLU A 441 22.85 -12.64 17.63
C GLU A 441 23.56 -11.82 16.57
N ILE A 442 23.86 -10.55 16.85
CA ILE A 442 24.67 -9.71 15.96
C ILE A 442 26.04 -10.33 15.72
N HIS A 443 26.70 -10.79 16.78
CA HIS A 443 28.01 -11.45 16.68
C HIS A 443 27.94 -12.76 15.88
N ARG A 444 26.88 -13.54 16.06
CA ARG A 444 26.65 -14.77 15.28
C ARG A 444 26.57 -14.45 13.76
N LEU A 445 25.81 -13.45 13.40
CA LEU A 445 25.65 -13.02 11.99
C LEU A 445 26.96 -12.44 11.44
N GLN A 446 27.72 -11.69 12.24
CA GLN A 446 29.03 -11.17 11.85
C GLN A 446 30.04 -12.29 11.61
N THR A 447 30.05 -13.32 12.45
CA THR A 447 30.90 -14.50 12.29
C THR A 447 30.54 -15.27 11.03
N GLN A 448 29.25 -15.45 10.75
CA GLN A 448 28.75 -16.06 9.52
C GLN A 448 29.16 -15.24 8.28
N LEU A 449 29.00 -13.94 8.33
CA LEU A 449 29.37 -13.02 7.25
C LEU A 449 30.87 -13.10 6.95
N LYS A 450 31.71 -13.08 7.99
CA LYS A 450 33.17 -13.16 7.83
C LYS A 450 33.59 -14.50 7.19
N LYS A 451 32.98 -15.58 7.62
CA LYS A 451 33.24 -16.90 7.04
C LYS A 451 32.87 -16.97 5.56
N GLN A 452 31.70 -16.45 5.20
CA GLN A 452 31.23 -16.39 3.83
C GLN A 452 32.13 -15.48 2.97
N TYR A 453 32.54 -14.34 3.53
CA TYR A 453 33.45 -13.39 2.87
C TYR A 453 34.82 -14.03 2.59
N ASP A 454 35.41 -14.69 3.57
CA ASP A 454 36.71 -15.36 3.42
C ASP A 454 36.64 -16.49 2.38
N THR A 455 35.56 -17.28 2.40
CA THR A 455 35.33 -18.33 1.39
C THR A 455 35.21 -17.75 -0.02
N TYR A 456 34.45 -16.67 -0.17
CA TYR A 456 34.29 -16.01 -1.46
C TYR A 456 35.60 -15.42 -1.98
N THR A 457 36.29 -14.65 -1.17
CA THR A 457 37.52 -13.95 -1.58
C THR A 457 38.68 -14.89 -1.85
N HIS A 458 38.73 -16.02 -1.13
CA HIS A 458 39.71 -17.07 -1.41
C HIS A 458 39.52 -17.69 -2.80
N ALA A 459 38.27 -17.92 -3.19
CA ALA A 459 37.93 -18.56 -4.48
C ALA A 459 37.91 -17.57 -5.66
N HIS A 460 37.48 -16.32 -5.44
CA HIS A 460 37.09 -15.39 -6.51
C HIS A 460 37.76 -14.00 -6.45
N GLY A 461 38.52 -13.73 -5.41
CA GLY A 461 39.10 -12.39 -5.19
C GLY A 461 38.09 -11.43 -4.54
N LEU A 462 38.41 -10.14 -4.58
CA LEU A 462 37.60 -9.12 -3.92
C LEU A 462 36.21 -8.93 -4.55
N ILE A 463 35.25 -8.53 -3.73
CA ILE A 463 33.91 -8.12 -4.20
C ILE A 463 34.01 -6.92 -5.17
N ASN A 464 34.93 -5.99 -4.90
CA ASN A 464 35.22 -4.85 -5.78
C ASN A 464 36.03 -5.20 -7.04
N SER A 465 36.32 -6.48 -7.27
CA SER A 465 37.03 -6.92 -8.47
C SER A 465 36.14 -6.85 -9.72
N ARG A 466 36.78 -6.73 -10.90
CA ARG A 466 36.05 -6.75 -12.16
C ARG A 466 35.25 -8.02 -12.38
N GLY A 467 35.76 -9.18 -11.96
CA GLY A 467 35.06 -10.46 -12.10
C GLY A 467 33.77 -10.52 -11.26
N SER A 468 33.82 -9.99 -10.04
CA SER A 468 32.64 -9.88 -9.20
C SER A 468 31.62 -8.89 -9.74
N ALA A 469 32.09 -7.73 -10.25
CA ALA A 469 31.22 -6.74 -10.89
C ALA A 469 30.49 -7.33 -12.11
N LEU A 470 31.20 -8.02 -12.99
CA LEU A 470 30.59 -8.65 -14.17
C LEU A 470 29.54 -9.70 -13.81
N ALA A 471 29.74 -10.41 -12.69
CA ALA A 471 28.81 -11.46 -12.26
C ALA A 471 27.56 -10.92 -11.52
N PHE A 472 27.67 -9.78 -10.82
CA PHE A 472 26.65 -9.38 -9.82
C PHE A 472 26.28 -7.89 -9.83
N GLN A 473 26.86 -7.06 -10.70
CA GLN A 473 26.57 -5.61 -10.74
C GLN A 473 25.09 -5.28 -11.00
N ASP A 474 24.37 -6.19 -11.62
CA ASP A 474 22.94 -6.00 -11.92
C ASP A 474 22.04 -6.21 -10.69
N ASP A 475 22.57 -6.84 -9.64
CA ASP A 475 21.83 -6.98 -8.37
C ASP A 475 21.73 -5.64 -7.66
N SER A 476 20.53 -5.30 -7.21
CA SER A 476 20.23 -4.03 -6.52
C SER A 476 21.05 -3.80 -5.24
N SER A 477 21.61 -4.85 -4.66
CA SER A 477 22.46 -4.79 -3.47
C SER A 477 23.95 -4.95 -3.73
N TYR A 478 24.39 -4.93 -5.00
CA TYR A 478 25.81 -5.10 -5.31
C TYR A 478 26.70 -4.05 -4.62
N TYR A 479 26.29 -2.78 -4.67
CA TYR A 479 27.08 -1.71 -4.04
C TYR A 479 27.07 -1.79 -2.50
N LEU A 480 26.03 -2.34 -1.92
CA LEU A 480 26.03 -2.66 -0.48
C LEU A 480 27.10 -3.70 -0.15
N LEU A 481 27.26 -4.73 -0.98
CA LEU A 481 28.33 -5.72 -0.82
C LEU A 481 29.71 -5.11 -1.05
N CYS A 482 29.88 -4.22 -2.01
CA CYS A 482 31.13 -3.50 -2.23
C CYS A 482 31.57 -2.69 -1.00
N SER A 483 30.62 -2.19 -0.21
CA SER A 483 30.90 -1.43 1.01
C SER A 483 31.50 -2.27 2.16
N LEU A 484 31.52 -3.59 2.02
CA LEU A 484 32.23 -4.47 2.97
C LEU A 484 33.73 -4.33 2.91
N GLU A 485 34.26 -3.84 1.81
CA GLU A 485 35.69 -3.68 1.52
C GLU A 485 36.06 -2.20 1.43
N ASP A 486 37.13 -1.81 2.12
CA ASP A 486 37.82 -0.52 1.89
C ASP A 486 38.98 -0.76 0.93
N VAL A 487 38.88 -0.22 -0.30
CA VAL A 487 39.87 -0.38 -1.35
C VAL A 487 40.48 0.96 -1.72
N ASP A 488 41.75 0.93 -2.13
CA ASP A 488 42.45 2.12 -2.60
C ASP A 488 42.13 2.44 -4.10
N GLU A 489 42.71 3.50 -4.61
CA GLU A 489 42.51 3.94 -6.00
C GLU A 489 42.92 2.89 -7.04
N ASN A 490 43.78 1.94 -6.68
CA ASN A 490 44.24 0.84 -7.51
C ASN A 490 43.41 -0.46 -7.32
N GLY A 491 42.37 -0.41 -6.50
CA GLY A 491 41.55 -1.57 -6.19
C GLY A 491 42.20 -2.55 -5.20
N LYS A 492 43.23 -2.14 -4.45
CA LYS A 492 43.85 -2.95 -3.43
C LYS A 492 43.14 -2.80 -2.10
N LEU A 493 42.91 -3.92 -1.42
CA LEU A 493 42.24 -3.94 -0.12
C LEU A 493 43.12 -3.24 0.94
N LYS A 494 42.56 -2.23 1.59
CA LYS A 494 43.14 -1.55 2.76
C LYS A 494 42.62 -2.15 4.07
N GLY A 495 41.39 -2.55 4.11
CA GLY A 495 40.74 -3.09 5.31
C GLY A 495 39.30 -3.51 5.03
N LEU A 496 38.65 -4.01 6.07
CA LEU A 496 37.26 -4.43 6.02
C LEU A 496 36.37 -3.45 6.79
N SER A 497 35.11 -3.36 6.36
CA SER A 497 34.10 -2.53 6.99
C SER A 497 33.87 -2.91 8.47
N ASP A 498 33.50 -1.94 9.27
CA ASP A 498 33.08 -2.12 10.66
C ASP A 498 31.88 -3.07 10.80
N MET A 499 31.15 -3.34 9.73
CA MET A 499 30.02 -4.28 9.72
C MET A 499 30.39 -5.69 10.20
N PHE A 500 31.65 -6.10 10.01
CA PHE A 500 32.15 -7.40 10.48
C PHE A 500 32.37 -7.49 12.00
N THR A 501 32.55 -6.36 12.67
CA THR A 501 33.05 -6.32 14.06
C THR A 501 32.24 -5.45 15.01
N LYS A 502 31.47 -4.49 14.50
CA LYS A 502 30.74 -3.49 15.30
C LYS A 502 29.29 -3.38 14.87
N ARG A 503 28.42 -2.91 15.79
CA ARG A 503 27.12 -2.41 15.39
C ARG A 503 27.30 -1.14 14.56
N THR A 504 26.78 -1.15 13.36
CA THR A 504 26.80 -0.01 12.42
C THR A 504 25.52 0.82 12.49
N ILE A 505 24.42 0.21 12.92
CA ILE A 505 23.15 0.89 13.21
C ILE A 505 23.03 0.97 14.73
N ARG A 506 23.12 2.18 15.27
CA ARG A 506 22.88 2.43 16.69
C ARG A 506 21.40 2.71 16.88
N SER A 507 20.78 2.06 17.88
CA SER A 507 19.50 2.53 18.37
C SER A 507 19.72 3.95 18.91
N ALA A 508 18.88 4.90 18.48
CA ALA A 508 18.74 6.11 19.22
C ALA A 508 18.30 5.67 20.62
N LYS A 509 19.11 5.92 21.65
CA LYS A 509 18.63 5.76 23.03
C LYS A 509 17.36 6.60 23.12
N PRO A 510 16.24 6.05 23.63
CA PRO A 510 15.08 6.86 23.91
C PRO A 510 15.55 8.07 24.72
N ALA A 511 15.09 9.24 24.35
CA ALA A 511 15.46 10.44 25.09
C ALA A 511 14.92 10.32 26.51
N ASP A 512 15.79 10.50 27.49
CA ASP A 512 15.41 10.42 28.91
C ASP A 512 14.75 11.71 29.40
N ARG A 513 14.95 12.82 28.68
CA ARG A 513 14.51 14.15 29.08
C ARG A 513 14.36 15.09 27.88
N ALA A 514 13.40 16.00 27.98
CA ALA A 514 13.25 17.16 27.11
C ALA A 514 13.20 18.45 27.92
N ASP A 515 13.90 19.48 27.46
CA ASP A 515 13.97 20.77 28.19
C ASP A 515 12.74 21.65 27.94
N THR A 516 12.10 21.47 26.79
CA THR A 516 10.90 22.22 26.40
C THR A 516 9.76 21.30 25.95
N ALA A 517 8.53 21.81 25.99
CA ALA A 517 7.36 21.11 25.47
C ALA A 517 7.47 20.87 23.95
N SER A 518 8.14 21.79 23.24
CA SER A 518 8.40 21.63 21.80
C SER A 518 9.37 20.49 21.51
N ASP A 519 10.42 20.34 22.32
CA ASP A 519 11.37 19.24 22.19
C ASP A 519 10.70 17.90 22.54
N ALA A 520 9.88 17.87 23.59
CA ALA A 520 9.11 16.68 23.95
C ALA A 520 8.12 16.27 22.84
N LEU A 521 7.50 17.24 22.18
CA LEU A 521 6.62 16.99 21.04
C LEU A 521 7.41 16.40 19.86
N ALA A 522 8.56 16.98 19.53
CA ALA A 522 9.42 16.48 18.45
C ALA A 522 9.90 15.06 18.73
N LEU A 523 10.27 14.76 19.98
CA LEU A 523 10.67 13.41 20.41
C LEU A 523 9.49 12.44 20.35
N SER A 524 8.31 12.86 20.81
CA SER A 524 7.10 12.04 20.76
C SER A 524 6.73 11.68 19.32
N ILE A 525 6.76 12.63 18.41
CA ILE A 525 6.50 12.38 16.99
C ILE A 525 7.59 11.50 16.38
N GLY A 526 8.87 11.74 16.68
CA GLY A 526 10.00 10.99 16.13
C GLY A 526 10.08 9.55 16.64
N GLU A 527 9.77 9.29 17.90
CA GLU A 527 9.91 7.97 18.54
C GLU A 527 8.62 7.15 18.56
N LYS A 528 7.48 7.82 18.67
CA LYS A 528 6.15 7.19 18.81
C LYS A 528 5.25 7.35 17.59
N ALA A 529 5.68 8.16 16.62
CA ALA A 529 4.90 8.56 15.44
C ALA A 529 3.52 9.18 15.76
N CYS A 530 3.34 9.68 16.98
CA CYS A 530 2.12 10.34 17.44
C CYS A 530 2.42 11.33 18.56
N VAL A 531 1.45 12.17 18.88
CA VAL A 531 1.49 13.04 20.06
C VAL A 531 1.08 12.22 21.28
N ASP A 532 2.05 11.71 22.03
CA ASP A 532 1.84 10.94 23.26
C ASP A 532 2.03 11.87 24.47
N MET A 533 0.93 12.41 24.99
CA MET A 533 0.98 13.35 26.12
C MET A 533 1.60 12.76 27.38
N PRO A 534 1.28 11.53 27.81
CA PRO A 534 1.94 10.89 28.93
C PRO A 534 3.46 10.79 28.76
N TYR A 535 3.92 10.42 27.58
CA TYR A 535 5.34 10.35 27.26
C TYR A 535 6.01 11.76 27.29
N MET A 536 5.36 12.75 26.71
CA MET A 536 5.85 14.14 26.74
C MET A 536 5.95 14.69 28.17
N MET A 537 4.97 14.38 29.03
CA MET A 537 5.01 14.76 30.47
C MET A 537 6.14 14.05 31.20
N GLN A 538 6.39 12.77 30.90
CA GLN A 538 7.52 12.04 31.46
C GLN A 538 8.86 12.68 31.06
N LEU A 539 9.01 13.08 29.80
CA LEU A 539 10.23 13.73 29.29
C LEU A 539 10.46 15.11 29.88
N THR A 540 9.42 15.90 30.11
CA THR A 540 9.53 17.28 30.64
C THR A 540 9.50 17.32 32.16
N GLY A 541 9.06 16.27 32.83
CA GLY A 541 8.87 16.24 34.28
C GLY A 541 7.72 17.15 34.77
N LYS A 542 6.78 17.50 33.89
CA LYS A 542 5.65 18.38 34.18
C LYS A 542 4.34 17.73 33.85
#